data_d214aeace7e9ae60e35e66eb778845f4
#
_entry.id   d214aeace7e9ae60e35e66eb778845f4
#
_cell.length_a   1.000
_cell.length_b   1.000
_cell.length_c   1.000
_cell.angle_alpha   90.00
_cell.angle_beta   90.00
_cell.angle_gamma   90.00
#
_symmetry.space_group_name_H-M   'P 1'
#
loop_
_entity.id
_entity.type
_entity.pdbx_description
1 polymer ?
#
loop_
_entity_poly.entity_id
_entity_poly.type
_entity_poly.pdbx_seq_one_letter_code
_entity_poly.pdbx_strand_id
1 'polypeptide(L)'
;FMNNIDLKETAQRAGLLLIGALICLFLTLPAAAQQRVLLDKIVAIVDRDVVLQSELNNRLEDIRRTAERDNRELPPPNQLRDEVLETLIMENIQMQFAERASIRYDDDTINRVLGNMAQESGLSFEAYIQALEAQGVYLQTREQVRQQLTMQELQRGYVNQRITVTDQEIDNFL
;
A
#
# COMPACT_ATOMS: atom_id res chain seq x y z
N PHE A 1 -53.83 60.78 -6.08
CA PHE A 1 -52.86 60.83 -4.93
C PHE A 1 -52.74 59.50 -4.19
N MET A 2 -53.28 58.41 -4.69
CA MET A 2 -53.35 57.12 -3.97
C MET A 2 -52.45 55.99 -4.53
N ASN A 3 -51.62 56.21 -5.56
CA ASN A 3 -50.87 55.15 -6.20
C ASN A 3 -49.37 55.03 -5.84
N ASN A 4 -48.82 55.96 -5.06
CA ASN A 4 -47.36 55.94 -4.78
C ASN A 4 -46.92 55.21 -3.48
N ILE A 5 -47.90 54.98 -2.58
CA ILE A 5 -47.64 54.32 -1.31
C ILE A 5 -47.57 52.80 -1.48
N ASP A 6 -48.47 52.23 -2.29
CA ASP A 6 -48.52 50.77 -2.55
C ASP A 6 -47.28 50.24 -3.35
N LEU A 7 -46.72 51.04 -4.24
CA LEU A 7 -45.54 50.68 -5.00
C LEU A 7 -44.26 50.59 -4.13
N LYS A 8 -44.17 51.43 -3.14
CA LYS A 8 -43.02 51.39 -2.21
C LYS A 8 -43.06 50.23 -1.24
N GLU A 9 -44.25 49.87 -0.73
CA GLU A 9 -44.41 48.72 0.15
C GLU A 9 -44.19 47.39 -0.61
N THR A 10 -44.69 47.28 -1.84
CA THR A 10 -44.49 46.08 -2.65
C THR A 10 -43.01 45.91 -3.07
N ALA A 11 -42.31 46.99 -3.40
CA ALA A 11 -40.89 46.98 -3.70
C ALA A 11 -40.05 46.59 -2.47
N GLN A 12 -40.43 47.08 -1.29
CA GLN A 12 -39.71 46.76 -0.03
C GLN A 12 -39.93 45.31 0.40
N ARG A 13 -41.15 44.76 0.22
CA ARG A 13 -41.45 43.32 0.47
C ARG A 13 -40.73 42.41 -0.54
N ALA A 14 -40.66 42.78 -1.81
CA ALA A 14 -39.91 42.06 -2.82
C ALA A 14 -38.39 42.04 -2.54
N GLY A 15 -37.84 43.18 -2.06
CA GLY A 15 -36.44 43.23 -1.63
C GLY A 15 -36.09 42.33 -0.43
N LEU A 16 -37.01 42.28 0.56
CA LEU A 16 -36.85 41.40 1.73
C LEU A 16 -36.91 39.92 1.37
N LEU A 17 -37.77 39.54 0.44
CA LEU A 17 -37.87 38.16 -0.07
C LEU A 17 -36.65 37.76 -0.89
N LEU A 18 -36.09 38.66 -1.68
CA LEU A 18 -34.82 38.40 -2.42
C LEU A 18 -33.63 38.24 -1.50
N ILE A 19 -33.51 39.03 -0.44
CA ILE A 19 -32.45 38.90 0.57
C ILE A 19 -32.60 37.59 1.34
N GLY A 20 -33.83 37.20 1.71
CA GLY A 20 -34.12 35.93 2.36
C GLY A 20 -33.74 34.72 1.48
N ALA A 21 -34.06 34.77 0.19
CA ALA A 21 -33.68 33.74 -0.78
C ALA A 21 -32.15 33.63 -0.99
N LEU A 22 -31.47 34.76 -1.01
CA LEU A 22 -30.00 34.80 -1.12
C LEU A 22 -29.31 34.21 0.13
N ILE A 23 -29.83 34.48 1.32
CA ILE A 23 -29.31 33.89 2.56
C ILE A 23 -29.54 32.39 2.63
N CYS A 24 -30.68 31.89 2.18
CA CYS A 24 -30.97 30.43 2.09
C CYS A 24 -30.03 29.74 1.10
N LEU A 25 -29.63 30.38 -0.02
CA LEU A 25 -28.71 29.82 -0.99
C LEU A 25 -27.29 29.65 -0.45
N PHE A 26 -26.86 30.52 0.46
CA PHE A 26 -25.55 30.39 1.12
C PHE A 26 -25.48 29.33 2.23
N LEU A 27 -26.64 28.88 2.74
CA LEU A 27 -26.70 27.85 3.78
C LEU A 27 -26.64 26.41 3.22
N THR A 28 -26.65 26.24 1.89
CA THR A 28 -26.51 24.93 1.23
C THR A 28 -25.08 24.60 0.81
N LEU A 29 -24.07 25.12 1.50
CA LEU A 29 -22.71 24.62 1.32
C LEU A 29 -22.72 23.13 1.70
N PRO A 30 -22.34 22.22 0.77
CA PRO A 30 -22.21 20.83 1.14
C PRO A 30 -21.18 20.76 2.26
N ALA A 31 -21.58 20.27 3.41
CA ALA A 31 -20.61 19.89 4.45
C ALA A 31 -19.65 18.90 3.77
N ALA A 32 -18.45 19.37 3.46
CA ALA A 32 -17.39 18.50 2.99
C ALA A 32 -17.29 17.41 4.05
N ALA A 33 -17.79 16.22 3.70
CA ALA A 33 -17.68 15.06 4.57
C ALA A 33 -16.19 14.91 4.86
N GLN A 34 -15.78 15.22 6.08
CA GLN A 34 -14.42 14.91 6.54
C GLN A 34 -14.26 13.43 6.28
N GLN A 35 -13.44 13.08 5.29
CA GLN A 35 -12.97 11.71 5.12
C GLN A 35 -12.36 11.32 6.45
N ARG A 36 -13.10 10.53 7.22
CA ARG A 36 -12.55 9.88 8.40
C ARG A 36 -11.43 9.00 7.85
N VAL A 37 -10.20 9.43 8.02
CA VAL A 37 -9.05 8.55 7.87
C VAL A 37 -9.30 7.45 8.89
N LEU A 38 -9.77 6.31 8.41
CA LEU A 38 -9.91 5.13 9.24
C LEU A 38 -8.50 4.80 9.71
N LEU A 39 -8.23 5.02 11.00
CA LEU A 39 -6.98 4.56 11.60
C LEU A 39 -6.94 3.04 11.41
N ASP A 40 -5.89 2.56 10.77
CA ASP A 40 -5.74 1.14 10.51
C ASP A 40 -5.59 0.37 11.83
N LYS A 41 -6.13 -0.83 11.88
CA LYS A 41 -6.13 -1.63 13.10
C LYS A 41 -4.82 -2.42 13.17
N ILE A 42 -4.13 -2.36 14.31
CA ILE A 42 -2.99 -3.21 14.60
C ILE A 42 -3.50 -4.63 14.88
N VAL A 43 -2.98 -5.62 14.15
CA VAL A 43 -3.32 -7.04 14.32
C VAL A 43 -2.20 -7.83 15.02
N ALA A 44 -0.96 -7.36 14.93
CA ALA A 44 0.16 -7.88 15.71
C ALA A 44 1.17 -6.77 16.02
N ILE A 45 1.89 -6.91 17.13
CA ILE A 45 3.04 -6.06 17.51
C ILE A 45 4.27 -6.95 17.44
N VAL A 46 5.27 -6.51 16.69
CA VAL A 46 6.49 -7.27 16.41
C VAL A 46 7.70 -6.42 16.79
N ASP A 47 8.14 -6.55 18.04
CA ASP A 47 9.22 -5.75 18.64
C ASP A 47 8.95 -4.23 18.53
N ARG A 48 9.55 -3.54 17.57
CA ARG A 48 9.42 -2.08 17.37
C ARG A 48 8.43 -1.70 16.27
N ASP A 49 7.87 -2.70 15.60
CA ASP A 49 7.01 -2.53 14.44
C ASP A 49 5.67 -3.21 14.64
N VAL A 50 4.74 -3.00 13.73
CA VAL A 50 3.38 -3.53 13.81
C VAL A 50 2.96 -4.12 12.47
N VAL A 51 2.09 -5.13 12.53
CA VAL A 51 1.35 -5.62 11.37
C VAL A 51 -0.04 -5.02 11.40
N LEU A 52 -0.45 -4.41 10.30
CA LEU A 52 -1.72 -3.72 10.15
C LEU A 52 -2.79 -4.64 9.55
N GLN A 53 -4.06 -4.36 9.88
CA GLN A 53 -5.19 -5.11 9.33
C GLN A 53 -5.29 -4.94 7.80
N SER A 54 -4.99 -3.75 7.28
CA SER A 54 -4.97 -3.50 5.83
C SER A 54 -3.92 -4.35 5.12
N GLU A 55 -2.73 -4.48 5.71
CA GLU A 55 -1.65 -5.31 5.19
C GLU A 55 -2.06 -6.79 5.13
N LEU A 56 -2.63 -7.30 6.22
CA LEU A 56 -3.17 -8.65 6.27
C LEU A 56 -4.26 -8.88 5.22
N ASN A 57 -5.20 -7.93 5.08
CA ASN A 57 -6.29 -8.04 4.11
C ASN A 57 -5.77 -8.02 2.67
N ASN A 58 -4.83 -7.14 2.36
CA ASN A 58 -4.23 -7.05 1.03
C ASN A 58 -3.51 -8.35 0.66
N ARG A 59 -2.71 -8.91 1.58
CA ARG A 59 -2.01 -10.18 1.36
C ARG A 59 -3.00 -11.34 1.13
N LEU A 60 -4.07 -11.41 1.93
CA LEU A 60 -5.13 -12.42 1.77
C LEU A 60 -5.83 -12.29 0.41
N GLU A 61 -6.09 -11.08 -0.05
CA GLU A 61 -6.71 -10.83 -1.33
C GLU A 61 -5.81 -11.23 -2.50
N ASP A 62 -4.52 -10.92 -2.43
CA ASP A 62 -3.54 -11.31 -3.45
C ASP A 62 -3.41 -12.83 -3.55
N ILE A 63 -3.40 -13.54 -2.42
CA ILE A 63 -3.37 -15.01 -2.39
C ILE A 63 -4.64 -15.59 -3.03
N ARG A 64 -5.82 -15.03 -2.72
CA ARG A 64 -7.10 -15.48 -3.31
C ARG A 64 -7.12 -15.29 -4.82
N ARG A 65 -6.75 -14.09 -5.30
CA ARG A 65 -6.67 -13.79 -6.75
C ARG A 65 -5.70 -14.74 -7.47
N THR A 66 -4.58 -15.03 -6.84
CA THR A 66 -3.59 -15.97 -7.42
C THR A 66 -4.13 -17.38 -7.45
N ALA A 67 -4.76 -17.85 -6.37
CA ALA A 67 -5.35 -19.17 -6.30
C ALA A 67 -6.49 -19.37 -7.32
N GLU A 68 -7.35 -18.34 -7.49
CA GLU A 68 -8.41 -18.33 -8.50
C GLU A 68 -7.84 -18.45 -9.92
N ARG A 69 -6.82 -17.67 -10.24
CA ARG A 69 -6.16 -17.72 -11.54
C ARG A 69 -5.50 -19.05 -11.83
N ASP A 70 -4.86 -19.64 -10.80
CA ASP A 70 -4.13 -20.89 -10.90
C ASP A 70 -5.04 -22.13 -10.66
N ASN A 71 -6.33 -21.92 -10.41
CA ASN A 71 -7.34 -22.93 -10.07
C ASN A 71 -6.90 -23.83 -8.90
N ARG A 72 -6.33 -23.21 -7.83
CA ARG A 72 -5.88 -23.90 -6.61
C ARG A 72 -6.88 -23.74 -5.49
N GLU A 73 -7.11 -24.84 -4.74
CA GLU A 73 -7.87 -24.79 -3.49
C GLU A 73 -7.07 -24.09 -2.40
N LEU A 74 -7.78 -23.27 -1.61
CA LEU A 74 -7.24 -22.59 -0.44
C LEU A 74 -7.66 -23.29 0.84
N PRO A 75 -6.85 -23.20 1.91
CA PRO A 75 -7.26 -23.61 3.25
C PRO A 75 -8.54 -22.88 3.70
N PRO A 76 -9.21 -23.40 4.74
CA PRO A 76 -10.33 -22.70 5.36
C PRO A 76 -9.96 -21.25 5.73
N PRO A 77 -10.90 -20.29 5.62
CA PRO A 77 -10.58 -18.85 5.74
C PRO A 77 -9.85 -18.46 7.04
N ASN A 78 -10.18 -19.08 8.16
CA ASN A 78 -9.52 -18.81 9.44
C ASN A 78 -8.08 -19.32 9.44
N GLN A 79 -7.86 -20.53 8.94
CA GLN A 79 -6.52 -21.11 8.84
C GLN A 79 -5.65 -20.28 7.89
N LEU A 80 -6.16 -19.94 6.71
CA LEU A 80 -5.44 -19.08 5.76
C LEU A 80 -5.06 -17.74 6.40
N ARG A 81 -5.99 -17.14 7.15
CA ARG A 81 -5.73 -15.88 7.84
C ARG A 81 -4.59 -15.98 8.84
N ASP A 82 -4.59 -17.04 9.64
CA ASP A 82 -3.57 -17.27 10.68
C ASP A 82 -2.20 -17.55 10.04
N GLU A 83 -2.14 -18.38 9.00
CA GLU A 83 -0.91 -18.64 8.23
C GLU A 83 -0.33 -17.37 7.60
N VAL A 84 -1.19 -16.52 7.02
CA VAL A 84 -0.75 -15.25 6.43
C VAL A 84 -0.28 -14.28 7.50
N LEU A 85 -0.94 -14.21 8.64
CA LEU A 85 -0.51 -13.37 9.75
C LEU A 85 0.86 -13.81 10.28
N GLU A 86 1.09 -15.11 10.47
CA GLU A 86 2.39 -15.65 10.88
C GLU A 86 3.48 -15.31 9.86
N THR A 87 3.16 -15.40 8.57
CA THR A 87 4.09 -15.02 7.49
C THR A 87 4.47 -13.55 7.59
N LEU A 88 3.51 -12.65 7.76
CA LEU A 88 3.76 -11.20 7.90
C LEU A 88 4.59 -10.87 9.14
N ILE A 89 4.32 -11.55 10.27
CA ILE A 89 5.12 -11.42 11.50
C ILE A 89 6.57 -11.85 11.23
N MET A 90 6.76 -12.99 10.56
CA MET A 90 8.10 -13.50 10.25
C MET A 90 8.84 -12.58 9.28
N GLU A 91 8.18 -12.10 8.22
CA GLU A 91 8.75 -11.12 7.29
C GLU A 91 9.20 -9.85 8.04
N ASN A 92 8.38 -9.35 8.96
CA ASN A 92 8.72 -8.18 9.77
C ASN A 92 9.95 -8.41 10.66
N ILE A 93 10.02 -9.56 11.37
CA ILE A 93 11.20 -9.94 12.18
C ILE A 93 12.46 -9.99 11.30
N GLN A 94 12.36 -10.57 10.12
CA GLN A 94 13.49 -10.69 9.18
C GLN A 94 13.95 -9.32 8.68
N MET A 95 13.02 -8.42 8.36
CA MET A 95 13.34 -7.05 7.96
C MET A 95 14.04 -6.27 9.08
N GLN A 96 13.57 -6.36 10.31
CA GLN A 96 14.23 -5.75 11.47
C GLN A 96 15.64 -6.34 11.70
N PHE A 97 15.81 -7.63 11.45
CA PHE A 97 17.14 -8.26 11.53
C PHE A 97 18.06 -7.73 10.43
N ALA A 98 17.57 -7.61 9.19
CA ALA A 98 18.35 -7.05 8.08
C ALA A 98 18.79 -5.61 8.34
N GLU A 99 17.91 -4.78 8.93
CA GLU A 99 18.25 -3.42 9.36
C GLU A 99 19.39 -3.41 10.39
N ARG A 100 19.34 -4.29 11.39
CA ARG A 100 20.40 -4.43 12.40
C ARG A 100 21.72 -4.92 11.78
N ALA A 101 21.63 -5.76 10.75
CA ALA A 101 22.78 -6.23 9.98
C ALA A 101 23.29 -5.18 8.96
N SER A 102 22.66 -3.99 8.91
CA SER A 102 22.99 -2.90 7.98
C SER A 102 22.85 -3.29 6.50
N ILE A 103 21.99 -4.26 6.19
CA ILE A 103 21.65 -4.62 4.81
C ILE A 103 20.74 -3.52 4.25
N ARG A 104 21.25 -2.76 3.29
CA ARG A 104 20.52 -1.66 2.64
C ARG A 104 20.84 -1.63 1.16
N TYR A 105 19.82 -1.29 0.37
CA TYR A 105 19.96 -1.10 -1.07
C TYR A 105 19.65 0.36 -1.43
N ASP A 106 20.52 0.93 -2.25
CA ASP A 106 20.36 2.27 -2.81
C ASP A 106 19.28 2.29 -3.91
N ASP A 107 18.85 3.48 -4.25
CA ASP A 107 17.84 3.69 -5.28
C ASP A 107 18.31 3.25 -6.68
N ASP A 108 19.63 3.30 -6.96
CA ASP A 108 20.19 2.85 -8.24
C ASP A 108 20.05 1.34 -8.41
N THR A 109 20.25 0.58 -7.35
CA THR A 109 20.05 -0.87 -7.37
C THR A 109 18.57 -1.21 -7.58
N ILE A 110 17.65 -0.51 -6.91
CA ILE A 110 16.22 -0.70 -7.09
C ILE A 110 15.79 -0.32 -8.50
N ASN A 111 16.27 0.80 -9.04
CA ASN A 111 15.98 1.23 -10.40
C ASN A 111 16.48 0.23 -11.46
N ARG A 112 17.61 -0.42 -11.21
CA ARG A 112 18.13 -1.48 -12.09
C ARG A 112 17.20 -2.70 -12.11
N VAL A 113 16.67 -3.11 -10.96
CA VAL A 113 15.68 -4.21 -10.91
C VAL A 113 14.39 -3.83 -11.62
N LEU A 114 13.88 -2.62 -11.38
CA LEU A 114 12.70 -2.11 -12.10
C LEU A 114 12.94 -2.03 -13.62
N GLY A 115 14.18 -1.71 -14.03
CA GLY A 115 14.58 -1.72 -15.45
C GLY A 115 14.53 -3.13 -16.06
N ASN A 116 14.95 -4.15 -15.32
CA ASN A 116 14.83 -5.55 -15.75
C ASN A 116 13.35 -5.97 -15.87
N MET A 117 12.51 -5.60 -14.88
CA MET A 117 11.06 -5.87 -14.92
C MET A 117 10.38 -5.18 -16.11
N ALA A 118 10.82 -3.96 -16.45
CA ALA A 118 10.35 -3.25 -17.65
C ALA A 118 10.69 -4.03 -18.92
N GLN A 119 11.94 -4.49 -19.06
CA GLN A 119 12.39 -5.28 -20.21
C GLN A 119 11.62 -6.60 -20.34
N GLU A 120 11.41 -7.32 -19.24
CA GLU A 120 10.60 -8.54 -19.21
C GLU A 120 9.14 -8.28 -19.63
N SER A 121 8.63 -7.07 -19.36
CA SER A 121 7.30 -6.62 -19.77
C SER A 121 7.27 -6.08 -21.21
N GLY A 122 8.41 -6.03 -21.90
CA GLY A 122 8.53 -5.47 -23.25
C GLY A 122 8.38 -3.94 -23.32
N LEU A 123 8.61 -3.24 -22.21
CA LEU A 123 8.48 -1.79 -22.10
C LEU A 123 9.84 -1.11 -21.91
N SER A 124 9.93 0.18 -22.27
CA SER A 124 11.02 1.02 -21.78
C SER A 124 10.88 1.28 -20.28
N PHE A 125 11.98 1.64 -19.60
CA PHE A 125 11.94 1.98 -18.18
C PHE A 125 10.93 3.09 -17.88
N GLU A 126 10.94 4.16 -18.67
CA GLU A 126 10.05 5.31 -18.52
C GLU A 126 8.58 4.91 -18.68
N ALA A 127 8.26 4.11 -19.71
CA ALA A 127 6.89 3.64 -19.95
C ALA A 127 6.39 2.73 -18.82
N TYR A 128 7.28 1.89 -18.27
CA TYR A 128 6.96 1.03 -17.15
C TYR A 128 6.67 1.84 -15.88
N ILE A 129 7.52 2.82 -15.55
CA ILE A 129 7.30 3.70 -14.39
C ILE A 129 5.99 4.48 -14.55
N GLN A 130 5.72 5.07 -15.70
CA GLN A 130 4.46 5.78 -15.97
C GLN A 130 3.22 4.87 -15.78
N ALA A 131 3.32 3.60 -16.21
CA ALA A 131 2.24 2.63 -16.01
C ALA A 131 1.99 2.33 -14.52
N LEU A 132 3.06 2.18 -13.72
CA LEU A 132 2.96 1.97 -12.28
C LEU A 132 2.39 3.22 -11.56
N GLU A 133 2.81 4.41 -11.96
CA GLU A 133 2.31 5.68 -11.43
C GLU A 133 0.82 5.89 -11.77
N ALA A 134 0.42 5.60 -12.99
CA ALA A 134 -0.98 5.69 -13.42
C ALA A 134 -1.90 4.73 -12.64
N GLN A 135 -1.37 3.59 -12.20
CA GLN A 135 -2.06 2.64 -11.34
C GLN A 135 -1.95 2.98 -9.84
N GLY A 136 -1.13 3.96 -9.48
CA GLY A 136 -0.90 4.35 -8.08
C GLY A 136 -0.07 3.35 -7.27
N VAL A 137 0.63 2.41 -7.93
CA VAL A 137 1.37 1.31 -7.26
C VAL A 137 2.90 1.48 -7.31
N TYR A 138 3.40 2.58 -7.87
CA TYR A 138 4.84 2.78 -8.05
C TYR A 138 5.65 2.67 -6.75
N LEU A 139 5.25 3.41 -5.71
CA LEU A 139 5.95 3.39 -4.42
C LEU A 139 5.88 2.00 -3.74
N GLN A 140 4.73 1.35 -3.85
CA GLN A 140 4.55 -0.01 -3.33
C GLN A 140 5.46 -1.00 -4.05
N THR A 141 5.54 -0.93 -5.38
CA THR A 141 6.42 -1.80 -6.17
C THR A 141 7.90 -1.60 -5.81
N ARG A 142 8.33 -0.33 -5.64
CA ARG A 142 9.70 -0.05 -5.19
C ARG A 142 10.01 -0.68 -3.84
N GLU A 143 9.07 -0.57 -2.90
CA GLU A 143 9.25 -1.14 -1.56
C GLU A 143 9.27 -2.67 -1.60
N GLN A 144 8.42 -3.30 -2.39
CA GLN A 144 8.44 -4.74 -2.61
C GLN A 144 9.78 -5.23 -3.17
N VAL A 145 10.35 -4.51 -4.16
CA VAL A 145 11.68 -4.80 -4.70
C VAL A 145 12.76 -4.69 -3.62
N ARG A 146 12.72 -3.63 -2.80
CA ARG A 146 13.68 -3.43 -1.71
C ARG A 146 13.59 -4.57 -0.69
N GLN A 147 12.40 -4.94 -0.26
CA GLN A 147 12.16 -6.05 0.66
C GLN A 147 12.67 -7.37 0.07
N GLN A 148 12.36 -7.67 -1.18
CA GLN A 148 12.81 -8.87 -1.86
C GLN A 148 14.33 -8.98 -1.92
N LEU A 149 15.02 -7.91 -2.31
CA LEU A 149 16.48 -7.87 -2.34
C LEU A 149 17.08 -8.06 -0.93
N THR A 150 16.50 -7.41 0.06
CA THR A 150 16.93 -7.53 1.46
C THR A 150 16.79 -8.96 1.96
N MET A 151 15.67 -9.61 1.66
CA MET A 151 15.43 -11.01 2.02
C MET A 151 16.37 -11.97 1.32
N GLN A 152 16.65 -11.75 0.05
CA GLN A 152 17.62 -12.57 -0.71
C GLN A 152 19.02 -12.45 -0.13
N GLU A 153 19.46 -11.24 0.24
CA GLU A 153 20.78 -11.04 0.85
C GLU A 153 20.86 -11.65 2.25
N LEU A 154 19.81 -11.51 3.03
CA LEU A 154 19.72 -12.15 4.34
C LEU A 154 19.86 -13.67 4.24
N GLN A 155 19.10 -14.29 3.33
CA GLN A 155 19.18 -15.73 3.07
C GLN A 155 20.55 -16.15 2.58
N ARG A 156 21.15 -15.41 1.65
CA ARG A 156 22.50 -15.67 1.13
C ARG A 156 23.57 -15.58 2.22
N GLY A 157 23.51 -14.54 3.07
CA GLY A 157 24.42 -14.37 4.18
C GLY A 157 24.36 -15.52 5.19
N TYR A 158 23.17 -15.99 5.53
CA TYR A 158 22.98 -17.12 6.44
C TYR A 158 23.45 -18.46 5.85
N VAL A 159 23.22 -18.68 4.56
CA VAL A 159 23.64 -19.92 3.88
C VAL A 159 25.16 -19.96 3.78
N ASN A 160 25.80 -18.87 3.33
CA ASN A 160 27.25 -18.81 3.18
C ASN A 160 28.04 -18.94 4.50
N GLN A 161 27.43 -18.53 5.63
CA GLN A 161 28.08 -18.67 6.95
C GLN A 161 27.95 -20.09 7.54
N ARG A 162 26.99 -20.90 7.10
CA ARG A 162 26.71 -22.24 7.63
C ARG A 162 27.23 -23.38 6.76
N ILE A 163 27.53 -23.13 5.49
CA ILE A 163 28.09 -24.12 4.58
C ILE A 163 29.59 -23.84 4.44
N THR A 164 30.37 -24.22 5.42
CA THR A 164 31.80 -24.49 5.25
C THR A 164 31.90 -25.97 4.88
N VAL A 165 31.87 -26.27 3.60
CA VAL A 165 32.25 -27.60 3.13
C VAL A 165 33.77 -27.72 3.35
N THR A 166 34.19 -28.59 4.26
CA THR A 166 35.62 -28.84 4.54
C THR A 166 36.19 -29.71 3.43
N ASP A 167 37.45 -29.52 3.08
CA ASP A 167 38.15 -30.36 2.08
C ASP A 167 38.03 -31.84 2.40
N GLN A 168 37.89 -32.20 3.67
CA GLN A 168 37.69 -33.57 4.15
C GLN A 168 36.27 -34.13 3.81
N GLU A 169 35.27 -33.30 3.71
CA GLU A 169 33.92 -33.70 3.26
C GLU A 169 33.89 -33.91 1.74
N ILE A 170 34.69 -33.14 0.98
CA ILE A 170 34.86 -33.32 -0.46
C ILE A 170 35.60 -34.63 -0.74
N ASP A 171 36.67 -34.92 -0.02
CA ASP A 171 37.48 -36.16 -0.19
C ASP A 171 36.71 -37.43 0.18
N ASN A 172 35.72 -37.35 1.06
CA ASN A 172 34.85 -38.48 1.41
C ASN A 172 33.73 -38.75 0.39
N PHE A 173 33.51 -37.85 -0.56
CA PHE A 173 32.48 -37.98 -1.59
C PHE A 173 33.01 -38.44 -2.94
N LEU A 174 34.33 -38.46 -3.14
CA LEU A 174 35.03 -38.96 -4.32
C LEU A 174 35.51 -40.41 -4.13
#